data_ce46aa98dd101f147155395e7b0c9186
#
_entry.id   ce46aa98dd101f147155395e7b0c9186
#
_cell.length_a   1.000
_cell.length_b   1.000
_cell.length_c   1.000
_cell.angle_alpha   90.00
_cell.angle_beta   90.00
_cell.angle_gamma   90.00
#
_symmetry.space_group_name_H-M   'P 1'
#
loop_
_entity.id
_entity.type
_entity.pdbx_description
1 polymer ?
#
loop_
_entity_poly.entity_id
_entity_poly.type
_entity_poly.pdbx_seq_one_letter_code
_entity_poly.pdbx_strand_id
1 'polypeptide(L)'
;MYYTINKNKQFNFQINRVLMYGEAACDLDVIKRNLEHVTDIEEWYEAFTNVAKTSKEYLHKAYAYRMAEFFLEYDDPRKQEVSKECLYYFHEGFQKNGIAFEQYQIPFETGEMKAFRFPCDNPKDIIVVCGGYDSFIEEFVLQVYEFNKKGYEVILFEGPGQGECIRQQLFFRYDFDKATTAVLDFFPISSCVFLGISWGGYFAIRSAAFDKRIKKTIM
;
A
#
# COMPACT_ATOMS: atom_id res chain seq x y z
N MET A 1 -7.57 16.58 -6.93
CA MET A 1 -7.34 18.01 -6.57
C MET A 1 -6.27 18.04 -5.48
N TYR A 2 -5.34 19.02 -5.48
CA TYR A 2 -4.31 19.19 -4.46
C TYR A 2 -4.71 20.31 -3.49
N TYR A 3 -4.69 20.04 -2.19
CA TYR A 3 -5.12 20.98 -1.14
C TYR A 3 -3.91 21.57 -0.42
N THR A 4 -3.96 22.84 -0.06
CA THR A 4 -2.99 23.47 0.84
C THR A 4 -3.61 23.49 2.25
N ILE A 5 -3.30 22.48 3.05
CA ILE A 5 -3.84 22.28 4.41
C ILE A 5 -2.79 22.66 5.44
N ASN A 6 -1.55 22.21 5.27
CA ASN A 6 -0.47 22.44 6.21
C ASN A 6 0.64 23.29 5.58
N LYS A 7 1.27 24.17 6.39
CA LYS A 7 2.38 25.04 5.94
C LYS A 7 3.68 24.25 5.69
N ASN A 8 3.90 23.16 6.43
CA ASN A 8 5.02 22.27 6.20
C ASN A 8 4.77 21.49 4.91
N LYS A 9 5.63 21.66 3.92
CA LYS A 9 5.48 21.05 2.59
C LYS A 9 5.45 19.53 2.64
N GLN A 10 6.26 18.92 3.52
CA GLN A 10 6.33 17.47 3.66
C GLN A 10 5.03 16.92 4.28
N PHE A 11 4.52 17.55 5.33
CA PHE A 11 3.25 17.19 5.94
C PHE A 11 2.11 17.39 4.94
N ASN A 12 2.08 18.51 4.26
CA ASN A 12 1.04 18.78 3.26
C ASN A 12 1.06 17.77 2.11
N PHE A 13 2.24 17.30 1.70
CA PHE A 13 2.36 16.26 0.69
C PHE A 13 1.75 14.93 1.19
N GLN A 14 2.08 14.49 2.41
CA GLN A 14 1.53 13.25 2.97
C GLN A 14 0.02 13.34 3.26
N ILE A 15 -0.48 14.50 3.67
CA ILE A 15 -1.92 14.74 3.80
C ILE A 15 -2.62 14.55 2.45
N ASN A 16 -2.07 15.12 1.38
CA ASN A 16 -2.63 14.95 0.05
C ASN A 16 -2.51 13.50 -0.47
N ARG A 17 -1.50 12.73 -0.02
CA ARG A 17 -1.41 11.30 -0.34
C ARG A 17 -2.62 10.54 0.20
N VAL A 18 -3.01 10.73 1.47
CA VAL A 18 -4.20 10.06 2.01
C VAL A 18 -5.49 10.54 1.35
N LEU A 19 -5.59 11.83 1.04
CA LEU A 19 -6.75 12.39 0.33
C LEU A 19 -6.92 11.83 -1.10
N MET A 20 -5.83 11.41 -1.74
CA MET A 20 -5.90 10.78 -3.08
C MET A 20 -6.60 9.42 -3.08
N TYR A 21 -6.67 8.74 -1.92
CA TYR A 21 -7.42 7.49 -1.79
C TYR A 21 -8.95 7.71 -1.73
N GLY A 22 -9.40 8.97 -1.65
CA GLY A 22 -10.81 9.36 -1.74
C GLY A 22 -11.58 9.31 -0.42
N GLU A 23 -12.88 9.55 -0.50
CA GLU A 23 -13.79 9.63 0.65
C GLU A 23 -13.90 8.31 1.43
N ALA A 24 -13.63 7.18 0.78
CA ALA A 24 -13.57 5.89 1.47
C ALA A 24 -12.40 5.78 2.44
N ALA A 25 -11.33 6.55 2.23
CA ALA A 25 -10.12 6.54 3.06
C ALA A 25 -10.13 7.58 4.18
N CYS A 26 -10.72 8.75 3.95
CA CYS A 26 -10.74 9.83 4.92
C CYS A 26 -11.81 10.89 4.62
N ASP A 27 -12.17 11.65 5.65
CA ASP A 27 -13.02 12.84 5.56
C ASP A 27 -12.13 14.08 5.46
N LEU A 28 -12.30 14.88 4.39
CA LEU A 28 -11.50 16.07 4.14
C LEU A 28 -11.59 17.13 5.26
N ASP A 29 -12.80 17.34 5.82
CA ASP A 29 -12.99 18.36 6.84
C ASP A 29 -12.43 17.91 8.19
N VAL A 30 -12.47 16.61 8.47
CA VAL A 30 -11.80 16.02 9.65
C VAL A 30 -10.29 16.19 9.51
N ILE A 31 -9.73 15.86 8.35
CA ILE A 31 -8.30 16.01 8.07
C ILE A 31 -7.86 17.46 8.21
N LYS A 32 -8.56 18.42 7.61
CA LYS A 32 -8.23 19.85 7.72
C LYS A 32 -8.17 20.32 9.17
N ARG A 33 -9.23 20.07 9.94
CA ARG A 33 -9.34 20.53 11.35
C ARG A 33 -8.24 19.98 12.25
N ASN A 34 -7.77 18.75 11.99
CA ASN A 34 -6.76 18.11 12.83
C ASN A 34 -5.32 18.38 12.38
N LEU A 35 -5.09 18.68 11.10
CA LEU A 35 -3.74 18.69 10.53
C LEU A 35 -3.23 20.10 10.14
N GLU A 36 -4.08 21.12 10.07
CA GLU A 36 -3.68 22.45 9.60
C GLU A 36 -2.62 23.14 10.47
N HIS A 37 -2.58 22.81 11.76
CA HIS A 37 -1.69 23.44 12.75
C HIS A 37 -0.52 22.56 13.21
N VAL A 38 -0.45 21.33 12.72
CA VAL A 38 0.61 20.39 13.07
C VAL A 38 1.97 20.91 12.58
N THR A 39 2.96 20.95 13.48
CA THR A 39 4.29 21.55 13.20
C THR A 39 5.45 20.57 13.29
N ASP A 40 5.28 19.46 14.03
CA ASP A 40 6.32 18.44 14.22
C ASP A 40 5.77 17.00 14.12
N ILE A 41 6.65 16.04 14.27
CA ILE A 41 6.34 14.60 14.11
C ILE A 41 5.47 14.10 15.27
N GLU A 42 5.67 14.61 16.48
CA GLU A 42 4.87 14.19 17.64
C GLU A 42 3.43 14.67 17.51
N GLU A 43 3.24 15.94 17.18
CA GLU A 43 1.92 16.49 16.89
C GLU A 43 1.24 15.76 15.70
N TRP A 44 2.02 15.36 14.69
CA TRP A 44 1.54 14.53 13.58
C TRP A 44 0.98 13.19 14.06
N TYR A 45 1.77 12.48 14.88
CA TYR A 45 1.36 11.21 15.46
C TYR A 45 0.09 11.34 16.29
N GLU A 46 0.04 12.35 17.19
CA GLU A 46 -1.12 12.60 18.04
C GLU A 46 -2.37 12.95 17.22
N ALA A 47 -2.24 13.84 16.24
CA ALA A 47 -3.34 14.28 15.40
C ALA A 47 -3.94 13.11 14.60
N PHE A 48 -3.14 12.30 13.93
CA PHE A 48 -3.64 11.15 13.18
C PHE A 48 -4.15 10.03 14.08
N THR A 49 -3.54 9.81 15.23
CA THR A 49 -4.06 8.86 16.23
C THR A 49 -5.43 9.32 16.75
N ASN A 50 -5.63 10.62 16.98
CA ASN A 50 -6.92 11.18 17.35
C ASN A 50 -7.97 11.01 16.24
N VAL A 51 -7.60 11.29 14.98
CA VAL A 51 -8.47 11.03 13.82
C VAL A 51 -8.88 9.56 13.77
N ALA A 52 -7.94 8.63 13.96
CA ALA A 52 -8.23 7.21 13.96
C ALA A 52 -9.21 6.81 15.08
N LYS A 53 -8.95 7.24 16.31
CA LYS A 53 -9.79 6.92 17.48
C LYS A 53 -11.21 7.50 17.37
N THR A 54 -11.38 8.67 16.80
CA THR A 54 -12.67 9.37 16.70
C THR A 54 -13.46 9.02 15.43
N SER A 55 -12.83 8.46 14.41
CA SER A 55 -13.49 7.99 13.19
C SER A 55 -14.44 6.83 13.47
N LYS A 56 -15.56 6.78 12.75
CA LYS A 56 -16.53 5.67 12.82
C LYS A 56 -16.26 4.59 11.79
N GLU A 57 -15.77 4.98 10.62
CA GLU A 57 -15.51 4.09 9.51
C GLU A 57 -14.15 3.40 9.66
N TYR A 58 -14.12 2.09 9.46
CA TYR A 58 -12.91 1.27 9.64
C TYR A 58 -11.77 1.67 8.70
N LEU A 59 -12.08 1.96 7.44
CA LEU A 59 -11.05 2.42 6.52
C LEU A 59 -10.48 3.79 6.90
N HIS A 60 -11.30 4.73 7.39
CA HIS A 60 -10.80 6.00 7.93
C HIS A 60 -9.84 5.78 9.11
N LYS A 61 -10.15 4.83 10.01
CA LYS A 61 -9.24 4.44 11.10
C LYS A 61 -7.94 3.87 10.55
N ALA A 62 -8.03 2.95 9.59
CA ALA A 62 -6.87 2.30 8.98
C ALA A 62 -5.90 3.30 8.35
N TYR A 63 -6.41 4.14 7.46
CA TYR A 63 -5.58 5.16 6.80
C TYR A 63 -5.03 6.19 7.79
N ALA A 64 -5.79 6.58 8.82
CA ALA A 64 -5.30 7.47 9.85
C ALA A 64 -4.19 6.83 10.69
N TYR A 65 -4.32 5.57 11.11
CA TYR A 65 -3.24 4.85 11.79
C TYR A 65 -2.02 4.66 10.88
N ARG A 66 -2.21 4.40 9.59
CA ARG A 66 -1.11 4.35 8.62
C ARG A 66 -0.34 5.66 8.55
N MET A 67 -1.03 6.79 8.59
CA MET A 67 -0.40 8.10 8.61
C MET A 67 0.24 8.43 9.97
N ALA A 68 -0.34 7.98 11.07
CA ALA A 68 0.25 8.15 12.41
C ALA A 68 1.62 7.48 12.51
N GLU A 69 1.77 6.25 11.97
CA GLU A 69 3.04 5.52 12.04
C GLU A 69 4.11 6.01 11.05
N PHE A 70 3.71 6.79 10.04
CA PHE A 70 4.53 7.10 8.87
C PHE A 70 5.87 7.73 9.19
N PHE A 71 5.90 8.71 10.10
CA PHE A 71 7.12 9.42 10.49
C PHE A 71 7.78 8.87 11.75
N LEU A 72 7.21 7.86 12.40
CA LEU A 72 7.87 7.22 13.54
C LEU A 72 9.13 6.50 13.09
N GLU A 73 10.19 6.60 13.87
CA GLU A 73 11.42 5.84 13.64
C GLU A 73 11.16 4.33 13.68
N TYR A 74 12.04 3.56 13.03
CA TYR A 74 11.84 2.12 12.90
C TYR A 74 11.80 1.38 14.24
N ASP A 75 12.57 1.85 15.22
CA ASP A 75 12.69 1.31 16.58
C ASP A 75 11.75 1.97 17.60
N ASP A 76 10.91 2.93 17.18
CA ASP A 76 9.89 3.50 18.06
C ASP A 76 8.86 2.42 18.43
N PRO A 77 8.68 2.12 19.74
CA PRO A 77 7.76 1.07 20.18
C PRO A 77 6.31 1.30 19.75
N ARG A 78 5.89 2.57 19.60
CA ARG A 78 4.55 2.95 19.12
C ARG A 78 4.31 2.50 17.69
N LYS A 79 5.36 2.47 16.86
CA LYS A 79 5.24 2.08 15.44
C LYS A 79 4.68 0.68 15.27
N GLN A 80 5.13 -0.27 16.10
CA GLN A 80 4.64 -1.64 16.03
C GLN A 80 3.17 -1.76 16.47
N GLU A 81 2.78 -1.03 17.52
CA GLU A 81 1.40 -1.03 18.03
C GLU A 81 0.46 -0.43 16.99
N VAL A 82 0.78 0.75 16.48
CA VAL A 82 -0.05 1.48 15.51
C VAL A 82 -0.14 0.73 14.18
N SER A 83 0.93 0.06 13.75
CA SER A 83 0.90 -0.78 12.54
C SER A 83 -0.06 -1.96 12.69
N LYS A 84 -0.16 -2.58 13.87
CA LYS A 84 -1.14 -3.65 14.13
C LYS A 84 -2.57 -3.12 14.03
N GLU A 85 -2.86 -1.98 14.64
CA GLU A 85 -4.16 -1.33 14.53
C GLU A 85 -4.48 -0.97 13.07
N CYS A 86 -3.52 -0.42 12.35
CA CYS A 86 -3.64 -0.08 10.94
C CYS A 86 -4.07 -1.31 10.12
N LEU A 87 -3.34 -2.42 10.21
CA LEU A 87 -3.63 -3.65 9.47
C LEU A 87 -4.98 -4.24 9.88
N TYR A 88 -5.28 -4.30 11.18
CA TYR A 88 -6.57 -4.76 11.68
C TYR A 88 -7.74 -3.99 11.06
N TYR A 89 -7.69 -2.65 11.11
CA TYR A 89 -8.78 -1.84 10.57
C TYR A 89 -8.84 -1.86 9.04
N PHE A 90 -7.73 -2.06 8.33
CA PHE A 90 -7.78 -2.29 6.89
C PHE A 90 -8.57 -3.57 6.58
N HIS A 91 -8.23 -4.71 7.20
CA HIS A 91 -8.88 -5.97 6.93
C HIS A 91 -10.38 -5.96 7.30
N GLU A 92 -10.72 -5.45 8.49
CA GLU A 92 -12.13 -5.26 8.90
C GLU A 92 -12.88 -4.31 7.94
N GLY A 93 -12.22 -3.23 7.52
CA GLY A 93 -12.77 -2.26 6.58
C GLY A 93 -13.03 -2.88 5.21
N PHE A 94 -12.12 -3.68 4.70
CA PHE A 94 -12.31 -4.38 3.42
C PHE A 94 -13.47 -5.37 3.50
N GLN A 95 -13.53 -6.17 4.54
CA GLN A 95 -14.63 -7.11 4.77
C GLN A 95 -15.98 -6.40 4.85
N LYS A 96 -16.08 -5.33 5.64
CA LYS A 96 -17.32 -4.53 5.80
C LYS A 96 -17.79 -3.91 4.48
N ASN A 97 -16.86 -3.56 3.59
CA ASN A 97 -17.16 -2.99 2.28
C ASN A 97 -17.30 -4.04 1.17
N GLY A 98 -17.31 -5.33 1.50
CA GLY A 98 -17.49 -6.41 0.51
C GLY A 98 -16.32 -6.55 -0.46
N ILE A 99 -15.12 -6.09 -0.09
CA ILE A 99 -13.91 -6.23 -0.90
C ILE A 99 -13.28 -7.58 -0.56
N ALA A 100 -13.41 -8.51 -1.49
CA ALA A 100 -12.88 -9.86 -1.34
C ALA A 100 -11.57 -10.03 -2.13
N PHE A 101 -10.60 -10.68 -1.53
CA PHE A 101 -9.34 -11.09 -2.13
C PHE A 101 -8.80 -12.33 -1.41
N GLU A 102 -7.90 -13.03 -2.08
CA GLU A 102 -7.15 -14.14 -1.50
C GLU A 102 -5.81 -13.61 -1.01
N GLN A 103 -5.40 -14.00 0.20
CA GLN A 103 -4.10 -13.61 0.75
C GLN A 103 -3.11 -14.76 0.66
N TYR A 104 -1.89 -14.45 0.25
CA TYR A 104 -0.81 -15.42 0.09
C TYR A 104 0.47 -14.94 0.75
N GLN A 105 1.29 -15.91 1.17
CA GLN A 105 2.68 -15.73 1.56
C GLN A 105 3.55 -16.45 0.53
N ILE A 106 4.33 -15.69 -0.21
CA ILE A 106 5.16 -16.19 -1.31
C ILE A 106 6.57 -16.40 -0.78
N PRO A 107 7.10 -17.64 -0.75
CA PRO A 107 8.46 -17.88 -0.30
C PRO A 107 9.48 -17.09 -1.13
N PHE A 108 10.35 -16.37 -0.44
CA PHE A 108 11.43 -15.62 -1.07
C PHE A 108 12.66 -15.57 -0.19
N GLU A 109 13.77 -16.18 -0.64
CA GLU A 109 15.04 -16.28 0.10
C GLU A 109 14.83 -16.86 1.53
N THR A 110 15.08 -16.06 2.56
CA THR A 110 14.97 -16.45 3.98
C THR A 110 13.62 -16.12 4.61
N GLY A 111 12.68 -15.57 3.85
CA GLY A 111 11.39 -15.12 4.32
C GLY A 111 10.27 -15.29 3.31
N GLU A 112 9.25 -14.47 3.45
CA GLU A 112 8.04 -14.53 2.64
C GLU A 112 7.60 -13.12 2.24
N MET A 113 7.03 -13.00 1.04
CA MET A 113 6.42 -11.79 0.52
C MET A 113 4.90 -11.93 0.58
N LYS A 114 4.22 -10.97 1.18
CA LYS A 114 2.77 -10.93 1.23
C LYS A 114 2.20 -10.50 -0.11
N ALA A 115 1.15 -11.19 -0.56
CA ALA A 115 0.42 -10.83 -1.77
C ALA A 115 -1.09 -10.97 -1.58
N PHE A 116 -1.85 -10.09 -2.25
CA PHE A 116 -3.30 -10.16 -2.39
C PHE A 116 -3.63 -10.46 -3.85
N ARG A 117 -4.43 -11.50 -4.07
CA ARG A 117 -4.96 -11.84 -5.38
C ARG A 117 -6.45 -11.50 -5.42
N PHE A 118 -6.84 -10.74 -6.40
CA PHE A 118 -8.23 -10.44 -6.76
C PHE A 118 -8.59 -11.29 -7.98
N PRO A 119 -9.17 -12.47 -7.78
CA PRO A 119 -9.45 -13.38 -8.88
C PRO A 119 -10.50 -12.80 -9.83
N CYS A 120 -10.44 -13.20 -11.09
CA CYS A 120 -11.41 -12.85 -12.12
C CYS A 120 -11.60 -14.01 -13.09
N ASP A 121 -12.85 -14.39 -13.31
CA ASP A 121 -13.17 -15.42 -14.31
C ASP A 121 -12.97 -14.87 -15.72
N ASN A 122 -12.15 -15.54 -16.54
CA ASN A 122 -11.79 -15.11 -17.90
C ASN A 122 -11.28 -13.64 -17.94
N PRO A 123 -10.20 -13.31 -17.24
CA PRO A 123 -9.74 -11.96 -17.14
C PRO A 123 -9.30 -11.38 -18.49
N LYS A 124 -9.58 -10.09 -18.71
CA LYS A 124 -9.07 -9.35 -19.87
C LYS A 124 -7.55 -9.35 -19.92
N ASP A 125 -6.94 -9.30 -18.74
CA ASP A 125 -5.49 -9.37 -18.54
C ASP A 125 -5.19 -9.59 -17.05
N ILE A 126 -3.93 -9.92 -16.74
CA ILE A 126 -3.41 -9.97 -15.37
C ILE A 126 -2.60 -8.71 -15.11
N ILE A 127 -2.95 -7.98 -14.05
CA ILE A 127 -2.22 -6.79 -13.61
C ILE A 127 -1.47 -7.16 -12.32
N VAL A 128 -0.15 -7.16 -12.39
CA VAL A 128 0.70 -7.28 -11.21
C VAL A 128 1.04 -5.89 -10.71
N VAL A 129 0.84 -5.63 -9.42
CA VAL A 129 0.99 -4.30 -8.82
C VAL A 129 2.00 -4.35 -7.67
N CYS A 130 2.91 -3.40 -7.66
CA CYS A 130 3.84 -3.21 -6.55
C CYS A 130 3.92 -1.73 -6.17
N GLY A 131 3.89 -1.47 -4.88
CA GLY A 131 4.10 -0.14 -4.32
C GLY A 131 5.54 0.34 -4.40
N GLY A 132 5.77 1.52 -3.85
CA GLY A 132 7.10 2.12 -3.78
C GLY A 132 7.81 1.85 -2.47
N TYR A 133 8.73 2.76 -2.14
CA TYR A 133 9.41 2.80 -0.86
C TYR A 133 8.39 3.01 0.26
N ASP A 134 8.58 2.35 1.40
CA ASP A 134 7.73 2.46 2.60
C ASP A 134 6.23 2.16 2.44
N SER A 135 5.80 1.53 1.36
CA SER A 135 4.38 1.25 1.14
C SER A 135 3.91 -0.03 1.83
N PHE A 136 2.65 -0.02 2.24
CA PHE A 136 1.88 -1.22 2.59
C PHE A 136 0.93 -1.54 1.44
N ILE A 137 0.76 -2.80 1.11
CA ILE A 137 -0.16 -3.18 0.02
C ILE A 137 -1.61 -2.84 0.34
N GLU A 138 -1.99 -2.82 1.61
CA GLU A 138 -3.32 -2.45 2.05
C GLU A 138 -3.73 -1.05 1.58
N GLU A 139 -2.79 -0.11 1.49
CA GLU A 139 -3.08 1.25 1.02
C GLU A 139 -3.67 1.30 -0.39
N PHE A 140 -3.34 0.31 -1.23
CA PHE A 140 -3.70 0.30 -2.65
C PHE A 140 -4.92 -0.57 -2.98
N VAL A 141 -5.46 -1.30 -2.00
CA VAL A 141 -6.58 -2.23 -2.21
C VAL A 141 -7.78 -1.56 -2.87
N LEU A 142 -8.16 -0.37 -2.43
CA LEU A 142 -9.29 0.36 -3.01
C LEU A 142 -9.10 0.63 -4.51
N GLN A 143 -7.90 1.04 -4.91
CA GLN A 143 -7.58 1.37 -6.30
C GLN A 143 -7.49 0.12 -7.18
N VAL A 144 -6.82 -0.92 -6.69
CA VAL A 144 -6.65 -2.16 -7.47
C VAL A 144 -7.96 -2.93 -7.61
N TYR A 145 -8.85 -2.85 -6.62
CA TYR A 145 -10.18 -3.44 -6.68
C TYR A 145 -11.03 -2.83 -7.81
N GLU A 146 -10.82 -1.56 -8.16
CA GLU A 146 -11.47 -0.95 -9.33
C GLU A 146 -11.06 -1.60 -10.66
N PHE A 147 -9.81 -2.08 -10.78
CA PHE A 147 -9.40 -2.86 -11.95
C PHE A 147 -10.07 -4.24 -11.96
N ASN A 148 -10.17 -4.89 -10.80
CA ASN A 148 -10.83 -6.18 -10.69
C ASN A 148 -12.31 -6.08 -11.09
N LYS A 149 -13.04 -5.08 -10.61
CA LYS A 149 -14.44 -4.81 -11.03
C LYS A 149 -14.59 -4.56 -12.54
N LYS A 150 -13.53 -4.13 -13.22
CA LYS A 150 -13.50 -3.95 -14.68
C LYS A 150 -13.11 -5.21 -15.46
N GLY A 151 -12.94 -6.33 -14.78
CA GLY A 151 -12.65 -7.63 -15.40
C GLY A 151 -11.16 -7.91 -15.61
N TYR A 152 -10.31 -7.39 -14.74
CA TYR A 152 -8.89 -7.76 -14.67
C TYR A 152 -8.65 -8.65 -13.45
N GLU A 153 -7.81 -9.65 -13.59
CA GLU A 153 -7.22 -10.29 -12.43
C GLU A 153 -6.10 -9.40 -11.90
N VAL A 154 -6.04 -9.18 -10.59
CA VAL A 154 -5.02 -8.32 -10.01
C VAL A 154 -4.24 -9.09 -8.95
N ILE A 155 -2.92 -8.97 -8.99
CA ILE A 155 -2.00 -9.46 -7.96
C ILE A 155 -1.23 -8.27 -7.42
N LEU A 156 -1.51 -7.92 -6.19
CA LEU A 156 -0.86 -6.83 -5.46
C LEU A 156 0.10 -7.45 -4.44
N PHE A 157 1.39 -7.09 -4.46
CA PHE A 157 2.38 -7.71 -3.59
C PHE A 157 3.34 -6.72 -2.94
N GLU A 158 3.86 -7.11 -1.78
CA GLU A 158 5.01 -6.48 -1.12
C GLU A 158 6.27 -7.25 -1.48
N GLY A 159 7.33 -6.53 -1.82
CA GLY A 159 8.65 -7.12 -2.03
C GLY A 159 9.68 -6.64 -1.01
N PRO A 160 10.94 -7.04 -1.16
CA PRO A 160 12.03 -6.65 -0.27
C PRO A 160 12.09 -5.13 -0.06
N GLY A 161 12.17 -4.71 1.21
CA GLY A 161 12.16 -3.31 1.60
C GLY A 161 10.77 -2.70 1.82
N GLN A 162 9.70 -3.47 1.72
CA GLN A 162 8.32 -3.00 1.92
C GLN A 162 7.64 -3.77 3.05
N GLY A 163 6.68 -3.13 3.71
CA GLY A 163 5.76 -3.73 4.66
C GLY A 163 6.37 -4.80 5.58
N GLU A 164 5.80 -5.98 5.56
CA GLU A 164 6.25 -7.11 6.38
C GLU A 164 7.63 -7.65 5.99
N CYS A 165 8.09 -7.44 4.76
CA CYS A 165 9.41 -7.89 4.32
C CYS A 165 10.55 -7.26 5.14
N ILE A 166 10.42 -5.97 5.52
CA ILE A 166 11.44 -5.28 6.34
C ILE A 166 11.58 -5.98 7.70
N ARG A 167 10.48 -6.39 8.32
CA ARG A 167 10.48 -7.08 9.63
C ARG A 167 11.16 -8.45 9.57
N GLN A 168 11.17 -9.07 8.39
CA GLN A 168 11.86 -10.33 8.12
C GLN A 168 13.30 -10.11 7.64
N GLN A 169 13.83 -8.88 7.74
CA GLN A 169 15.17 -8.51 7.26
C GLN A 169 15.37 -8.68 5.74
N LEU A 170 14.29 -8.74 4.98
CA LEU A 170 14.31 -8.64 3.53
C LEU A 170 14.35 -7.15 3.16
N PHE A 171 15.56 -6.61 3.11
CA PHE A 171 15.77 -5.20 2.87
C PHE A 171 15.67 -4.83 1.40
N PHE A 172 15.48 -3.53 1.16
CA PHE A 172 15.44 -2.95 -0.16
C PHE A 172 16.67 -3.32 -1.00
N ARG A 173 16.45 -3.71 -2.24
CA ARG A 173 17.51 -4.23 -3.11
C ARG A 173 17.39 -3.74 -4.55
N TYR A 174 18.51 -3.67 -5.23
CA TYR A 174 18.55 -3.23 -6.63
C TYR A 174 18.01 -4.27 -7.61
N ASP A 175 18.16 -5.57 -7.33
CA ASP A 175 17.76 -6.70 -8.19
C ASP A 175 16.34 -7.20 -7.87
N PHE A 176 15.38 -6.27 -7.77
CA PHE A 176 13.99 -6.54 -7.44
C PHE A 176 13.27 -7.42 -8.48
N ASP A 177 13.82 -7.53 -9.69
CA ASP A 177 13.38 -8.47 -10.71
C ASP A 177 13.27 -9.91 -10.18
N LYS A 178 14.16 -10.34 -9.29
CA LYS A 178 14.10 -11.66 -8.66
C LYS A 178 12.84 -11.86 -7.81
N ALA A 179 12.46 -10.85 -7.04
CA ALA A 179 11.23 -10.88 -6.25
C ALA A 179 9.99 -10.94 -7.17
N THR A 180 9.98 -10.13 -8.22
CA THR A 180 8.91 -10.17 -9.21
C THR A 180 8.82 -11.54 -9.90
N THR A 181 9.95 -12.11 -10.31
CA THR A 181 9.98 -13.45 -10.90
C THR A 181 9.38 -14.50 -9.96
N ALA A 182 9.73 -14.46 -8.67
CA ALA A 182 9.15 -15.36 -7.67
C ALA A 182 7.62 -15.24 -7.58
N VAL A 183 7.08 -14.02 -7.65
CA VAL A 183 5.62 -13.78 -7.69
C VAL A 183 5.00 -14.38 -8.95
N LEU A 184 5.62 -14.14 -10.13
CA LEU A 184 5.12 -14.66 -11.40
C LEU A 184 5.18 -16.19 -11.50
N ASP A 185 6.15 -16.80 -10.84
CA ASP A 185 6.30 -18.27 -10.76
C ASP A 185 5.26 -18.87 -9.81
N PHE A 186 5.03 -18.22 -8.66
CA PHE A 186 4.08 -18.67 -7.65
C PHE A 186 2.63 -18.73 -8.18
N PHE A 187 2.23 -17.73 -8.96
CA PHE A 187 0.89 -17.66 -9.57
C PHE A 187 0.82 -18.23 -11.01
N PRO A 188 1.73 -19.07 -11.46
CA PRO A 188 2.08 -19.51 -12.81
C PRO A 188 1.64 -18.56 -13.94
N ILE A 189 2.05 -17.29 -13.82
CA ILE A 189 1.70 -16.23 -14.79
C ILE A 189 2.56 -16.37 -16.04
N SER A 190 1.93 -16.50 -17.19
CA SER A 190 2.61 -16.57 -18.49
C SER A 190 2.72 -15.22 -19.20
N SER A 191 1.86 -14.27 -18.87
CA SER A 191 1.86 -12.91 -19.42
C SER A 191 1.12 -11.95 -18.51
N CYS A 192 1.68 -10.74 -18.27
CA CYS A 192 1.04 -9.72 -17.44
C CYS A 192 1.40 -8.30 -17.85
N VAL A 193 0.65 -7.36 -17.30
CA VAL A 193 1.00 -5.93 -17.20
C VAL A 193 1.54 -5.68 -15.81
N PHE A 194 2.68 -5.00 -15.67
CA PHE A 194 3.20 -4.61 -14.36
C PHE A 194 2.95 -3.13 -14.11
N LEU A 195 2.17 -2.82 -13.09
CA LEU A 195 1.91 -1.46 -12.62
C LEU A 195 2.78 -1.18 -11.38
N GLY A 196 3.70 -0.23 -11.50
CA GLY A 196 4.58 0.21 -10.43
C GLY A 196 4.17 1.59 -9.91
N ILE A 197 3.95 1.71 -8.60
CA ILE A 197 3.54 2.96 -7.94
C ILE A 197 4.77 3.60 -7.30
N SER A 198 5.07 4.87 -7.59
CA SER A 198 6.22 5.59 -7.03
C SER A 198 7.54 4.87 -7.39
N TRP A 199 8.36 4.46 -6.40
CA TRP A 199 9.57 3.66 -6.64
C TRP A 199 9.27 2.29 -7.30
N GLY A 200 8.04 1.81 -7.19
CA GLY A 200 7.56 0.66 -7.96
C GLY A 200 7.70 0.82 -9.46
N GLY A 201 7.77 2.05 -9.98
CA GLY A 201 8.08 2.32 -11.38
C GLY A 201 9.48 1.82 -11.77
N TYR A 202 10.49 2.00 -10.93
CA TYR A 202 11.80 1.38 -11.11
C TYR A 202 11.70 -0.14 -11.11
N PHE A 203 10.97 -0.72 -10.17
CA PHE A 203 10.78 -2.17 -10.08
C PHE A 203 10.14 -2.74 -11.35
N ALA A 204 9.12 -2.06 -11.87
CA ALA A 204 8.40 -2.48 -13.07
C ALA A 204 9.30 -2.50 -14.30
N ILE A 205 10.07 -1.40 -14.54
CA ILE A 205 10.99 -1.33 -15.68
C ILE A 205 12.08 -2.38 -15.56
N ARG A 206 12.70 -2.48 -14.37
CA ARG A 206 13.75 -3.45 -14.14
C ARG A 206 13.24 -4.86 -14.36
N SER A 207 12.12 -5.23 -13.76
CA SER A 207 11.54 -6.57 -13.90
C SER A 207 11.23 -6.91 -15.36
N ALA A 208 10.67 -5.95 -16.12
CA ALA A 208 10.39 -6.15 -17.55
C ALA A 208 11.67 -6.35 -18.41
N ALA A 209 12.80 -5.81 -17.96
CA ALA A 209 14.08 -6.02 -18.64
C ALA A 209 14.61 -7.46 -18.49
N PHE A 210 14.25 -8.15 -17.39
CA PHE A 210 14.75 -9.50 -17.08
C PHE A 210 13.70 -10.61 -17.24
N ASP A 211 12.39 -10.27 -17.21
CA ASP A 211 11.31 -11.24 -17.33
C ASP A 211 10.35 -10.87 -18.48
N LYS A 212 10.39 -11.65 -19.53
CA LYS A 212 9.60 -11.41 -20.76
C LYS A 212 8.09 -11.69 -20.60
N ARG A 213 7.65 -12.26 -19.48
CA ARG A 213 6.24 -12.40 -19.16
C ARG A 213 5.59 -11.03 -18.90
N ILE A 214 6.39 -10.01 -18.56
CA ILE A 214 5.93 -8.64 -18.41
C ILE A 214 5.90 -7.96 -19.79
N LYS A 215 4.74 -7.98 -20.44
CA LYS A 215 4.55 -7.44 -21.79
C LYS A 215 4.38 -5.92 -21.83
N LYS A 216 4.04 -5.30 -20.70
CA LYS A 216 3.81 -3.86 -20.58
C LYS A 216 4.05 -3.41 -19.14
N THR A 217 4.63 -2.22 -18.98
CA THR A 217 4.76 -1.52 -17.68
C THR A 217 3.92 -0.26 -17.66
N ILE A 218 3.35 0.05 -16.50
CA ILE A 218 2.66 1.31 -16.19
C ILE A 218 3.34 1.87 -14.93
N MET A 219 3.65 3.19 -14.96
CA MET A 219 4.37 3.88 -13.88
C MET A 219 3.61 5.14 -13.47
#